data_e1df787737d1186e231f2bd5bf405246
#
_entry.id   e1df787737d1186e231f2bd5bf405246
#
_cell.length_a   1.000
_cell.length_b   1.000
_cell.length_c   1.000
_cell.angle_alpha   90.00
_cell.angle_beta   90.00
_cell.angle_gamma   90.00
#
_symmetry.space_group_name_H-M   'P 1'
#
loop_
_entity.id
_entity.type
_entity.pdbx_description
1 polymer ?
#
loop_
_entity_poly.entity_id
_entity_poly.type
_entity_poly.pdbx_seq_one_letter_code
_entity_poly.pdbx_strand_id
1 'polypeptide(L)'
;MKIYTALFTEESEEAPLLYYKGESVLRSGFPFFLPDREPCYEAVPVLALMIAKTGKEVVTKFALRYVKALGVGFDLMAPRRLAHLSECGYPWDAAVAFQDSAVAHFPEPYVQPGVVEEGNLLHYAAEQLTLSVTMPDGSHRSESFASYMPECAVAAFSQLNVIHQGDILLLRKSSTEPIPLSIESHIDIALGGGEEAPFRLRIQ
;
A
#
# COMPACT_ATOMS: atom_id res chain seq x y z
N MET A 1 1.26 9.49 -13.19
CA MET A 1 1.05 8.95 -11.82
C MET A 1 2.17 7.98 -11.53
N LYS A 2 2.83 8.07 -10.40
CA LYS A 2 3.84 7.10 -9.95
C LYS A 2 3.31 6.34 -8.75
N ILE A 3 3.65 5.06 -8.66
CA ILE A 3 3.26 4.22 -7.53
C ILE A 3 4.52 3.64 -6.92
N TYR A 4 4.67 3.80 -5.63
CA TYR A 4 5.76 3.23 -4.84
C TYR A 4 5.19 2.47 -3.65
N THR A 5 5.92 1.44 -3.23
CA THR A 5 5.70 0.82 -1.93
C THR A 5 6.76 1.33 -0.95
N ALA A 6 6.31 1.76 0.21
CA ALA A 6 7.13 2.07 1.37
C ALA A 6 7.10 0.86 2.31
N LEU A 7 8.17 0.09 2.32
CA LEU A 7 8.33 -1.11 3.14
C LEU A 7 8.97 -0.73 4.47
N PHE A 8 8.21 -0.89 5.55
CA PHE A 8 8.70 -0.77 6.91
C PHE A 8 9.21 -2.12 7.41
N THR A 9 10.42 -2.14 7.91
CA THR A 9 11.04 -3.28 8.58
C THR A 9 11.18 -2.99 10.07
N GLU A 10 11.40 -4.00 10.89
CA GLU A 10 11.64 -3.83 12.32
C GLU A 10 12.87 -2.96 12.62
N GLU A 11 13.83 -2.92 11.68
CA GLU A 11 15.06 -2.12 11.77
C GLU A 11 14.88 -0.70 11.21
N SER A 12 13.80 -0.41 10.47
CA SER A 12 13.63 0.82 9.71
C SER A 12 12.30 1.53 9.97
N GLU A 13 11.81 1.54 11.21
CA GLU A 13 10.54 2.18 11.58
C GLU A 13 10.47 3.66 11.17
N GLU A 14 11.60 4.39 11.23
CA GLU A 14 11.67 5.81 10.89
C GLU A 14 11.92 6.08 9.40
N ALA A 15 12.51 5.14 8.64
CA ALA A 15 12.89 5.33 7.25
C ALA A 15 12.59 4.10 6.41
N PRO A 16 11.40 4.01 5.79
CA PRO A 16 11.01 2.84 5.01
C PRO A 16 11.87 2.69 3.75
N LEU A 17 12.06 1.44 3.33
CA LEU A 17 12.63 1.13 2.03
C LEU A 17 11.60 1.40 0.93
N LEU A 18 12.02 2.10 -0.13
CA LEU A 18 11.12 2.44 -1.22
C LEU A 18 11.44 1.62 -2.47
N TYR A 19 10.40 1.03 -3.09
CA TYR A 19 10.52 0.42 -4.41
C TYR A 19 9.37 0.80 -5.32
N TYR A 20 9.68 0.89 -6.61
CA TYR A 20 8.74 1.31 -7.64
C TYR A 20 7.78 0.17 -8.01
N LYS A 21 6.49 0.52 -8.19
CA LYS A 21 5.43 -0.44 -8.56
C LYS A 21 4.87 -0.23 -9.95
N GLY A 22 5.15 0.91 -10.56
CA GLY A 22 4.61 1.25 -11.86
C GLY A 22 3.86 2.57 -11.89
N GLU A 23 3.07 2.75 -12.95
CA GLU A 23 2.30 3.98 -13.21
C GLU A 23 0.79 3.74 -13.28
N SER A 24 0.34 2.49 -13.09
CA SER A 24 -1.07 2.12 -13.13
C SER A 24 -1.46 1.26 -11.93
N VAL A 25 -2.64 1.51 -11.38
CA VAL A 25 -3.30 0.65 -10.41
C VAL A 25 -4.35 -0.19 -11.10
N LEU A 26 -4.61 -1.38 -10.58
CA LEU A 26 -5.77 -2.16 -10.98
C LEU A 26 -7.04 -1.33 -10.74
N ARG A 27 -7.84 -1.15 -11.79
CA ARG A 27 -9.07 -0.35 -11.71
C ARG A 27 -10.07 -1.02 -10.77
N SER A 28 -10.69 -0.21 -9.91
CA SER A 28 -11.77 -0.68 -9.03
C SER A 28 -12.86 -1.38 -9.82
N GLY A 29 -13.31 -2.54 -9.31
CA GLY A 29 -14.31 -3.38 -9.97
C GLY A 29 -13.79 -4.35 -11.04
N PHE A 30 -12.54 -4.21 -11.49
CA PHE A 30 -11.93 -5.17 -12.41
C PHE A 30 -11.26 -6.30 -11.62
N PRO A 31 -11.29 -7.55 -12.14
CA PRO A 31 -10.54 -8.64 -11.54
C PRO A 31 -9.04 -8.51 -11.85
N PHE A 32 -8.23 -9.07 -10.98
CA PHE A 32 -6.83 -9.32 -11.27
C PHE A 32 -6.73 -10.65 -12.02
N PHE A 33 -6.24 -10.60 -13.25
CA PHE A 33 -5.95 -11.79 -14.03
C PHE A 33 -4.56 -12.30 -13.67
N LEU A 34 -4.47 -13.53 -13.14
CA LEU A 34 -3.19 -14.16 -12.81
C LEU A 34 -2.36 -14.36 -14.09
N PRO A 35 -1.17 -13.73 -14.19
CA PRO A 35 -0.34 -13.93 -15.36
C PRO A 35 0.27 -15.35 -15.39
N ASP A 36 0.29 -16.00 -16.56
CA ASP A 36 0.88 -17.34 -16.74
C ASP A 36 2.41 -17.41 -16.62
N ARG A 37 3.06 -16.26 -16.40
CA ARG A 37 4.53 -16.13 -16.42
C ARG A 37 5.22 -16.76 -15.22
N GLU A 38 4.52 -16.82 -14.09
CA GLU A 38 5.06 -17.30 -12.82
C GLU A 38 4.11 -18.33 -12.20
N PRO A 39 4.65 -19.31 -11.47
CA PRO A 39 3.84 -20.39 -10.92
C PRO A 39 2.96 -19.98 -9.74
N CYS A 40 3.26 -18.83 -9.11
CA CYS A 40 2.49 -18.32 -7.98
C CYS A 40 2.64 -16.81 -7.86
N TYR A 41 1.58 -16.19 -7.33
CA TYR A 41 1.53 -14.79 -6.95
C TYR A 41 0.97 -14.65 -5.54
N GLU A 42 1.33 -13.58 -4.87
CA GLU A 42 0.90 -13.25 -3.52
C GLU A 42 0.42 -11.82 -3.45
N ALA A 43 -0.54 -11.55 -2.56
CA ALA A 43 -1.02 -10.23 -2.21
C ALA A 43 -0.65 -9.90 -0.77
N VAL A 44 -0.05 -8.75 -0.54
CA VAL A 44 0.19 -8.22 0.80
C VAL A 44 -0.76 -7.06 1.05
N PRO A 45 -1.61 -7.10 2.09
CA PRO A 45 -2.47 -5.99 2.47
C PRO A 45 -1.64 -4.75 2.83
N VAL A 46 -2.05 -3.59 2.33
CA VAL A 46 -1.33 -2.32 2.53
C VAL A 46 -2.30 -1.17 2.80
N LEU A 47 -1.83 -0.16 3.55
CA LEU A 47 -2.46 1.15 3.52
C LEU A 47 -2.03 1.88 2.24
N ALA A 48 -2.95 2.63 1.64
CA ALA A 48 -2.68 3.44 0.46
C ALA A 48 -2.82 4.93 0.78
N LEU A 49 -1.84 5.73 0.37
CA LEU A 49 -1.89 7.18 0.45
C LEU A 49 -1.95 7.77 -0.97
N MET A 50 -2.88 8.70 -1.19
CA MET A 50 -2.94 9.49 -2.42
C MET A 50 -2.32 10.86 -2.18
N ILE A 51 -1.41 11.28 -3.04
CA ILE A 51 -0.73 12.58 -2.93
C ILE A 51 -1.64 13.71 -3.44
N ALA A 52 -1.75 14.79 -2.65
CA ALA A 52 -2.61 15.93 -2.92
C ALA A 52 -1.98 16.98 -3.85
N LYS A 53 -0.66 17.15 -3.76
CA LYS A 53 0.07 18.26 -4.41
C LYS A 53 1.53 17.92 -4.63
N THR A 54 2.16 18.63 -5.56
CA THR A 54 3.58 18.49 -5.86
C THR A 54 4.45 18.97 -4.69
N GLY A 55 5.52 18.20 -4.41
CA GLY A 55 6.52 18.52 -3.40
C GLY A 55 7.85 17.83 -3.64
N LYS A 56 8.88 18.33 -3.00
CA LYS A 56 10.22 17.75 -2.97
C LYS A 56 10.84 18.04 -1.60
N GLU A 57 11.58 17.08 -1.06
CA GLU A 57 12.29 17.23 0.23
C GLU A 57 11.34 17.69 1.37
N VAL A 58 10.15 17.09 1.41
CA VAL A 58 9.12 17.45 2.39
C VAL A 58 9.56 17.00 3.77
N VAL A 59 9.56 17.92 4.73
CA VAL A 59 9.87 17.63 6.13
C VAL A 59 8.73 16.83 6.76
N THR A 60 9.05 15.79 7.53
CA THR A 60 8.10 14.83 8.13
C THR A 60 6.92 15.52 8.82
N LYS A 61 7.15 16.54 9.66
CA LYS A 61 6.08 17.28 10.36
C LYS A 61 5.03 17.93 9.45
N PHE A 62 5.31 18.11 8.16
CA PHE A 62 4.41 18.69 7.19
C PHE A 62 3.91 17.68 6.13
N ALA A 63 4.38 16.45 6.20
CA ALA A 63 4.20 15.46 5.15
C ALA A 63 2.71 15.10 4.94
N LEU A 64 1.91 15.00 6.01
CA LEU A 64 0.48 14.69 5.88
C LEU A 64 -0.33 15.80 5.18
N ARG A 65 0.18 17.04 5.10
CA ARG A 65 -0.43 18.11 4.28
C ARG A 65 -0.33 17.84 2.77
N TYR A 66 0.45 16.84 2.38
CA TYR A 66 0.60 16.38 1.01
C TYR A 66 -0.27 15.14 0.73
N VAL A 67 -0.99 14.62 1.70
CA VAL A 67 -1.90 13.50 1.55
C VAL A 67 -3.31 13.99 1.27
N LYS A 68 -3.91 13.51 0.17
CA LYS A 68 -5.29 13.79 -0.23
C LYS A 68 -6.26 12.83 0.41
N ALA A 69 -5.89 11.55 0.46
CA ALA A 69 -6.76 10.49 0.95
C ALA A 69 -5.94 9.33 1.52
N LEU A 70 -6.53 8.69 2.51
CA LEU A 70 -6.13 7.39 3.03
C LEU A 70 -7.05 6.34 2.43
N GLY A 71 -6.52 5.20 2.06
CA GLY A 71 -7.24 4.08 1.48
C GLY A 71 -6.60 2.75 1.81
N VAL A 72 -7.09 1.71 1.17
CA VAL A 72 -6.64 0.33 1.31
C VAL A 72 -6.17 -0.23 -0.02
N GLY A 73 -5.39 -1.28 0.00
CA GLY A 73 -4.95 -1.93 -1.22
C GLY A 73 -4.14 -3.20 -0.99
N PHE A 74 -3.57 -3.67 -2.09
CA PHE A 74 -2.69 -4.81 -2.08
C PHE A 74 -1.42 -4.51 -2.89
N ASP A 75 -0.31 -4.94 -2.35
CA ASP A 75 0.97 -5.03 -3.03
C ASP A 75 1.11 -6.45 -3.56
N LEU A 76 0.94 -6.63 -4.89
CA LEU A 76 1.02 -7.94 -5.52
C LEU A 76 2.45 -8.23 -5.97
N MET A 77 2.89 -9.47 -5.80
CA MET A 77 4.24 -9.90 -6.16
C MET A 77 4.31 -11.34 -6.65
N ALA A 78 5.39 -11.66 -7.36
CA ALA A 78 5.76 -13.02 -7.77
C ALA A 78 6.92 -13.51 -6.85
N PRO A 79 6.63 -14.24 -5.75
CA PRO A 79 7.60 -14.51 -4.69
C PRO A 79 8.77 -15.36 -5.14
N ARG A 80 8.54 -16.38 -5.98
CA ARG A 80 9.62 -17.23 -6.51
C ARG A 80 10.59 -16.46 -7.40
N ARG A 81 10.03 -15.58 -8.25
CA ARG A 81 10.86 -14.71 -9.09
C ARG A 81 11.65 -13.72 -8.26
N LEU A 82 11.02 -13.13 -7.24
CA LEU A 82 11.68 -12.21 -6.31
C LEU A 82 12.85 -12.88 -5.61
N ALA A 83 12.67 -14.09 -5.07
CA ALA A 83 13.74 -14.87 -4.44
C ALA A 83 14.89 -15.12 -5.41
N HIS A 84 14.60 -15.63 -6.61
CA HIS A 84 15.62 -15.90 -7.63
C HIS A 84 16.40 -14.66 -8.03
N LEU A 85 15.73 -13.53 -8.29
CA LEU A 85 16.41 -12.27 -8.66
C LEU A 85 17.28 -11.76 -7.51
N SER A 86 16.82 -11.88 -6.26
CA SER A 86 17.57 -11.50 -5.07
C SER A 86 18.83 -12.34 -4.88
N GLU A 87 18.73 -13.67 -5.03
CA GLU A 87 19.87 -14.59 -4.96
C GLU A 87 20.93 -14.29 -6.01
N CYS A 88 20.50 -13.89 -7.22
CA CYS A 88 21.39 -13.52 -8.32
C CYS A 88 21.92 -12.09 -8.25
N GLY A 89 21.44 -11.25 -7.33
CA GLY A 89 21.75 -9.83 -7.26
C GLY A 89 21.21 -9.02 -8.44
N TYR A 90 20.12 -9.46 -9.07
CA TYR A 90 19.45 -8.78 -10.18
C TYR A 90 18.37 -7.81 -9.69
N PRO A 91 17.98 -6.80 -10.53
CA PRO A 91 16.86 -5.92 -10.22
C PRO A 91 15.54 -6.67 -10.03
N TRP A 92 14.72 -6.20 -9.09
CA TRP A 92 13.47 -6.89 -8.66
C TRP A 92 12.23 -6.51 -9.47
N ASP A 93 12.33 -5.48 -10.34
CA ASP A 93 11.18 -4.89 -11.03
C ASP A 93 10.25 -5.93 -11.65
N ALA A 94 10.81 -6.95 -12.30
CA ALA A 94 10.03 -8.00 -12.94
C ALA A 94 9.21 -8.85 -11.96
N ALA A 95 9.55 -8.85 -10.67
CA ALA A 95 8.84 -9.59 -9.63
C ALA A 95 7.81 -8.75 -8.88
N VAL A 96 7.98 -7.42 -8.86
CA VAL A 96 7.15 -6.51 -8.04
C VAL A 96 6.45 -5.41 -8.82
N ALA A 97 6.92 -5.05 -10.03
CA ALA A 97 6.43 -3.92 -10.83
C ALA A 97 5.84 -4.37 -12.20
N PHE A 98 5.13 -5.49 -12.21
CA PHE A 98 4.39 -5.95 -13.39
C PHE A 98 3.03 -5.23 -13.49
N GLN A 99 2.37 -5.36 -14.65
CA GLN A 99 1.07 -4.74 -14.88
C GLN A 99 0.05 -5.15 -13.81
N ASP A 100 -0.70 -4.18 -13.29
CA ASP A 100 -1.72 -4.36 -12.25
C ASP A 100 -1.18 -4.93 -10.91
N SER A 101 0.14 -4.89 -10.70
CA SER A 101 0.77 -5.34 -9.45
C SER A 101 0.47 -4.44 -8.25
N ALA A 102 -0.07 -3.25 -8.48
CA ALA A 102 -0.53 -2.33 -7.44
C ALA A 102 -2.05 -2.26 -7.44
N VAL A 103 -2.65 -2.47 -6.28
CA VAL A 103 -4.09 -2.32 -6.06
C VAL A 103 -4.28 -1.25 -4.99
N ALA A 104 -5.10 -0.22 -5.29
CA ALA A 104 -5.43 0.82 -4.32
C ALA A 104 -6.89 1.24 -4.50
N HIS A 105 -7.59 1.32 -3.38
CA HIS A 105 -8.97 1.80 -3.30
C HIS A 105 -9.05 2.90 -2.25
N PHE A 106 -9.68 3.99 -2.61
CA PHE A 106 -9.92 5.14 -1.73
C PHE A 106 -11.42 5.30 -1.54
N PRO A 107 -11.94 5.13 -0.31
CA PRO A 107 -13.36 5.28 -0.02
C PRO A 107 -13.85 6.71 -0.31
N GLU A 108 -15.12 6.87 -0.63
CA GLU A 108 -15.76 8.16 -0.80
C GLU A 108 -16.89 8.31 0.25
N PRO A 109 -16.86 9.40 1.06
CA PRO A 109 -15.92 10.52 1.06
C PRO A 109 -14.51 10.11 1.50
N TYR A 110 -13.48 10.80 0.96
CA TYR A 110 -12.09 10.49 1.29
C TYR A 110 -11.80 10.62 2.78
N VAL A 111 -11.15 9.59 3.34
CA VAL A 111 -10.63 9.64 4.71
C VAL A 111 -9.46 10.62 4.76
N GLN A 112 -9.60 11.68 5.57
CA GLN A 112 -8.61 12.71 5.76
C GLN A 112 -7.86 12.51 7.09
N PRO A 113 -6.58 12.93 7.20
CA PRO A 113 -5.92 12.96 8.49
C PRO A 113 -6.65 13.91 9.46
N GLY A 114 -6.80 13.47 10.70
CA GLY A 114 -7.31 14.32 11.78
C GLY A 114 -6.38 15.50 12.09
N VAL A 115 -6.89 16.51 12.76
CA VAL A 115 -6.08 17.63 13.28
C VAL A 115 -5.84 17.41 14.77
N VAL A 116 -4.58 17.37 15.19
CA VAL A 116 -4.22 17.34 16.60
C VAL A 116 -4.18 18.78 17.14
N GLU A 117 -4.80 19.03 18.30
CA GLU A 117 -4.92 20.36 18.90
C GLU A 117 -3.59 20.99 19.28
N GLU A 118 -2.56 20.20 19.60
CA GLU A 118 -1.22 20.67 19.92
C GLU A 118 -0.36 20.88 18.66
N GLY A 119 -0.18 22.14 18.29
CA GLY A 119 0.82 22.55 17.29
C GLY A 119 0.39 22.49 15.83
N ASN A 120 -0.89 22.40 15.48
CA ASN A 120 -1.39 22.32 14.09
C ASN A 120 -0.80 21.15 13.28
N LEU A 121 -0.44 20.07 13.93
CA LEU A 121 -0.01 18.85 13.26
C LEU A 121 -1.23 18.04 12.81
N LEU A 122 -1.12 17.41 11.64
CA LEU A 122 -2.11 16.48 11.15
C LEU A 122 -1.70 15.07 11.56
N HIS A 123 -2.66 14.28 12.06
CA HIS A 123 -2.45 12.88 12.36
C HIS A 123 -3.66 12.06 11.89
N TYR A 124 -3.43 10.78 11.64
CA TYR A 124 -4.51 9.82 11.52
C TYR A 124 -4.83 9.23 12.89
N ALA A 125 -6.10 9.04 13.19
CA ALA A 125 -6.51 8.27 14.35
C ALA A 125 -6.01 6.80 14.20
N ALA A 126 -5.69 6.15 15.31
CA ALA A 126 -5.15 4.78 15.29
C ALA A 126 -6.08 3.79 14.57
N GLU A 127 -7.40 3.99 14.72
CA GLU A 127 -8.42 3.19 14.06
C GLU A 127 -8.37 3.33 12.53
N GLN A 128 -8.04 4.52 12.02
CA GLN A 128 -7.86 4.78 10.59
C GLN A 128 -6.62 4.08 10.00
N LEU A 129 -5.70 3.64 10.86
CA LEU A 129 -4.49 2.92 10.47
C LEU A 129 -4.61 1.40 10.66
N THR A 130 -5.84 0.89 10.79
CA THR A 130 -6.11 -0.54 10.95
C THR A 130 -6.84 -1.06 9.72
N LEU A 131 -6.39 -2.21 9.20
CA LEU A 131 -7.02 -2.93 8.10
C LEU A 131 -7.76 -4.15 8.63
N SER A 132 -8.95 -4.40 8.12
CA SER A 132 -9.68 -5.65 8.27
C SER A 132 -9.63 -6.41 6.95
N VAL A 133 -9.12 -7.63 6.97
CA VAL A 133 -8.92 -8.46 5.78
C VAL A 133 -9.70 -9.76 5.94
N THR A 134 -10.56 -10.07 4.96
CA THR A 134 -11.24 -11.38 4.87
C THR A 134 -10.57 -12.21 3.81
N MET A 135 -10.07 -13.37 4.21
CA MET A 135 -9.34 -14.31 3.39
C MET A 135 -10.28 -15.12 2.47
N PRO A 136 -9.76 -15.78 1.41
CA PRO A 136 -10.58 -16.62 0.53
C PRO A 136 -11.31 -17.77 1.23
N ASP A 137 -10.78 -18.27 2.35
CA ASP A 137 -11.39 -19.31 3.17
C ASP A 137 -12.45 -18.79 4.17
N GLY A 138 -12.71 -17.48 4.15
CA GLY A 138 -13.64 -16.81 5.05
C GLY A 138 -13.03 -16.45 6.41
N SER A 139 -11.78 -16.75 6.69
CA SER A 139 -11.11 -16.30 7.91
C SER A 139 -10.84 -14.79 7.88
N HIS A 140 -10.78 -14.18 9.07
CA HIS A 140 -10.56 -12.75 9.21
C HIS A 140 -9.24 -12.45 9.89
N ARG A 141 -8.55 -11.42 9.38
CA ARG A 141 -7.31 -10.90 9.94
C ARG A 141 -7.39 -9.39 10.08
N SER A 142 -6.88 -8.88 11.21
CA SER A 142 -6.73 -7.43 11.43
C SER A 142 -5.26 -7.07 11.43
N GLU A 143 -4.90 -6.03 10.68
CA GLU A 143 -3.54 -5.52 10.56
C GLU A 143 -3.49 -4.06 11.00
N SER A 144 -2.75 -3.76 12.07
CA SER A 144 -2.57 -2.38 12.53
C SER A 144 -1.29 -1.77 11.96
N PHE A 145 -1.42 -0.55 11.47
CA PHE A 145 -0.32 0.31 11.00
C PHE A 145 -0.07 1.50 11.94
N ALA A 146 -0.63 1.49 13.14
CA ALA A 146 -0.53 2.61 14.08
C ALA A 146 0.90 2.93 14.53
N SER A 147 1.81 1.95 14.49
CA SER A 147 3.23 2.13 14.80
C SER A 147 4.05 2.64 13.61
N TYR A 148 3.47 2.67 12.42
CA TYR A 148 4.15 3.06 11.18
C TYR A 148 3.68 4.44 10.75
N MET A 149 4.57 5.42 10.80
CA MET A 149 4.24 6.82 10.55
C MET A 149 4.06 7.10 9.05
N PRO A 150 2.83 7.31 8.55
CA PRO A 150 2.60 7.65 7.15
C PRO A 150 3.38 8.88 6.68
N GLU A 151 3.62 9.83 7.57
CA GLU A 151 4.43 11.02 7.33
C GLU A 151 5.89 10.71 7.01
N CYS A 152 6.48 9.68 7.63
CA CYS A 152 7.84 9.24 7.32
C CYS A 152 7.92 8.66 5.91
N ALA A 153 6.91 7.90 5.49
CA ALA A 153 6.84 7.37 4.13
C ALA A 153 6.74 8.47 3.07
N VAL A 154 5.90 9.48 3.29
CA VAL A 154 5.77 10.64 2.37
C VAL A 154 7.06 11.45 2.34
N ALA A 155 7.69 11.70 3.49
CA ALA A 155 8.97 12.41 3.56
C ALA A 155 10.05 11.65 2.78
N ALA A 156 10.24 10.35 3.03
CA ALA A 156 11.20 9.50 2.33
C ALA A 156 10.96 9.47 0.81
N PHE A 157 9.70 9.33 0.38
CA PHE A 157 9.33 9.36 -1.03
C PHE A 157 9.68 10.70 -1.68
N SER A 158 9.44 11.83 -0.99
CA SER A 158 9.75 13.16 -1.49
C SER A 158 11.24 13.50 -1.54
N GLN A 159 12.08 12.79 -0.77
CA GLN A 159 13.54 12.88 -0.84
C GLN A 159 14.08 12.13 -2.05
N LEU A 160 13.50 10.95 -2.35
CA LEU A 160 13.91 10.14 -3.50
C LEU A 160 13.45 10.75 -4.83
N ASN A 161 12.25 11.32 -4.86
CA ASN A 161 11.60 11.83 -6.06
C ASN A 161 10.86 13.14 -5.82
N VAL A 162 10.62 13.91 -6.89
CA VAL A 162 9.55 14.90 -6.88
C VAL A 162 8.23 14.13 -6.83
N ILE A 163 7.46 14.31 -5.77
CA ILE A 163 6.10 13.77 -5.66
C ILE A 163 5.12 14.69 -6.41
N HIS A 164 4.10 14.12 -7.05
CA HIS A 164 3.10 14.86 -7.80
C HIS A 164 1.69 14.53 -7.31
N GLN A 165 0.77 15.44 -7.58
CA GLN A 165 -0.65 15.20 -7.34
C GLN A 165 -1.10 13.92 -8.05
N GLY A 166 -1.78 13.04 -7.32
CA GLY A 166 -2.26 11.77 -7.82
C GLY A 166 -1.26 10.61 -7.74
N ASP A 167 0.01 10.85 -7.33
CA ASP A 167 0.93 9.77 -7.01
C ASP A 167 0.38 8.96 -5.83
N ILE A 168 0.69 7.66 -5.80
CA ILE A 168 0.21 6.73 -4.78
C ILE A 168 1.41 6.12 -4.06
N LEU A 169 1.30 6.06 -2.74
CA LEU A 169 2.25 5.41 -1.87
C LEU A 169 1.55 4.28 -1.09
N LEU A 170 2.00 3.05 -1.28
CA LEU A 170 1.52 1.87 -0.57
C LEU A 170 2.40 1.65 0.66
N LEU A 171 1.82 1.64 1.85
CA LEU A 171 2.54 1.36 3.10
C LEU A 171 2.43 -0.11 3.42
N ARG A 172 3.56 -0.79 3.45
CA ARG A 172 3.70 -2.22 3.71
C ARG A 172 4.56 -2.48 4.93
N LYS A 173 4.18 -3.46 5.74
CA LYS A 173 5.03 -3.99 6.83
C LYS A 173 5.71 -5.27 6.37
N SER A 174 6.97 -5.46 6.73
CA SER A 174 7.70 -6.70 6.46
C SER A 174 7.12 -7.90 7.23
N SER A 175 6.50 -7.65 8.39
CA SER A 175 5.86 -8.66 9.24
C SER A 175 4.47 -9.10 8.74
N THR A 176 3.85 -8.39 7.79
CA THR A 176 2.54 -8.78 7.24
C THR A 176 2.69 -10.04 6.39
N GLU A 177 1.97 -11.09 6.78
CA GLU A 177 1.97 -12.36 6.06
C GLU A 177 1.30 -12.23 4.70
N PRO A 178 1.97 -12.61 3.60
CA PRO A 178 1.38 -12.60 2.26
C PRO A 178 0.23 -13.59 2.12
N ILE A 179 -0.72 -13.25 1.26
CA ILE A 179 -1.88 -14.07 0.91
C ILE A 179 -1.64 -14.72 -0.46
N PRO A 180 -1.52 -16.04 -0.56
CA PRO A 180 -1.40 -16.71 -1.85
C PRO A 180 -2.63 -16.45 -2.71
N LEU A 181 -2.42 -16.13 -4.00
CA LEU A 181 -3.50 -15.90 -4.95
C LEU A 181 -3.86 -17.20 -5.67
N SER A 182 -5.15 -17.47 -5.78
CA SER A 182 -5.70 -18.60 -6.54
C SER A 182 -6.84 -18.14 -7.46
N ILE A 183 -6.96 -18.77 -8.63
CA ILE A 183 -8.02 -18.48 -9.59
C ILE A 183 -9.39 -18.74 -8.94
N GLU A 184 -10.39 -17.95 -9.33
CA GLU A 184 -11.78 -17.99 -8.83
C GLU A 184 -11.91 -17.66 -7.32
N SER A 185 -10.91 -17.01 -6.73
CA SER A 185 -10.95 -16.53 -5.34
C SER A 185 -11.17 -15.03 -5.24
N HIS A 186 -11.40 -14.55 -4.02
CA HIS A 186 -11.44 -13.12 -3.72
C HIS A 186 -10.90 -12.86 -2.32
N ILE A 187 -10.43 -11.63 -2.13
CA ILE A 187 -9.97 -11.11 -0.85
C ILE A 187 -10.70 -9.80 -0.61
N ASP A 188 -11.30 -9.64 0.56
CA ASP A 188 -11.94 -8.40 0.95
C ASP A 188 -11.06 -7.65 1.95
N ILE A 189 -10.96 -6.32 1.78
CA ILE A 189 -10.19 -5.45 2.65
C ILE A 189 -10.98 -4.17 2.96
N ALA A 190 -10.99 -3.77 4.22
CA ALA A 190 -11.62 -2.54 4.67
C ALA A 190 -10.68 -1.74 5.57
N LEU A 191 -10.88 -0.41 5.60
CA LEU A 191 -10.21 0.51 6.50
C LEU A 191 -10.99 0.61 7.81
N GLY A 192 -10.29 0.60 8.95
CA GLY A 192 -10.90 0.75 10.28
C GLY A 192 -11.79 -0.43 10.70
N GLY A 193 -12.67 -0.19 11.67
CA GLY A 193 -13.52 -1.20 12.33
C GLY A 193 -14.78 -1.62 11.57
N GLY A 194 -14.92 -1.29 10.27
CA GLY A 194 -15.88 -2.01 9.43
C GLY A 194 -17.30 -1.44 9.30
N GLU A 195 -17.52 -0.13 9.28
CA GLU A 195 -18.82 0.43 8.83
C GLU A 195 -18.91 0.62 7.31
N GLU A 196 -17.77 0.68 6.61
CA GLU A 196 -17.73 0.82 5.16
C GLU A 196 -17.74 -0.54 4.45
N ALA A 197 -18.38 -0.59 3.27
CA ALA A 197 -18.35 -1.78 2.42
C ALA A 197 -16.91 -2.12 2.05
N PRO A 198 -16.45 -3.36 2.25
CA PRO A 198 -15.09 -3.74 1.96
C PRO A 198 -14.79 -3.63 0.47
N PHE A 199 -13.58 -3.22 0.13
CA PHE A 199 -13.06 -3.36 -1.23
C PHE A 199 -12.77 -4.82 -1.51
N ARG A 200 -13.27 -5.34 -2.64
CA ARG A 200 -13.09 -6.73 -3.07
C ARG A 200 -12.11 -6.84 -4.22
N LEU A 201 -11.00 -7.53 -4.00
CA LEU A 201 -10.09 -7.99 -5.04
C LEU A 201 -10.54 -9.37 -5.53
N ARG A 202 -10.97 -9.46 -6.78
CA ARG A 202 -11.32 -10.74 -7.44
C ARG A 202 -10.13 -11.23 -8.25
N ILE A 203 -9.85 -12.53 -8.21
CA ILE A 203 -8.75 -13.20 -8.91
C ILE A 203 -9.34 -14.13 -9.99
N GLN A 204 -8.89 -13.98 -11.24
CA GLN A 204 -9.29 -14.76 -12.40
C GLN A 204 -8.10 -15.28 -13.20
#